data_a62ebbd3a6900f8171fc1527222720f9
#
_entry.id   a62ebbd3a6900f8171fc1527222720f9
#
_cell.length_a   1.000
_cell.length_b   1.000
_cell.length_c   1.000
_cell.angle_alpha   90.00
_cell.angle_beta   90.00
_cell.angle_gamma   90.00
#
_symmetry.space_group_name_H-M   'P 1'
#
loop_
_entity.id
_entity.type
_entity.pdbx_description
1 polymer ?
#
loop_
_entity_poly.entity_id
_entity_poly.type
_entity_poly.pdbx_seq_one_letter_code
_entity_poly.pdbx_strand_id
1 'polypeptide(L)'
;MPAYRFPKIAASEITPQSVFLRRREFLAGAAAAGLIGATASPSLAALTAKPSAYKVADKLTPKEDATTYNNFYEFGVNKGDPAAYSDKFKPRPWTIKIDGLVSKPLEIDVDELISKMSVEERVYRFRCVEAWSMVLPWSGFMLADLLKMAEPLASAKYVAFQTALRPDEMPGVGGFAPILDWPYKEGLRLDEAMHPLTLMAVGIYGDLLPNQNGAPVRLVVPWKYGFKSIKSIERITLVEAQPSTAWNTAAADEYGFYSNVNPKVDHPRWSQATERPIGEGGGFFSSPKKDTLMFNGYADEVASLYAGMDLKANY
;
A
#
# COMPACT_ATOMS: atom_id res chain seq x y z
N MET A 1 42.53 5.50 27.83
CA MET A 1 41.75 5.58 26.58
C MET A 1 41.96 6.95 25.98
N PRO A 2 42.40 7.12 24.73
CA PRO A 2 42.56 8.44 24.13
C PRO A 2 41.16 9.07 23.92
N ALA A 3 40.99 10.29 24.43
CA ALA A 3 39.79 11.08 24.24
C ALA A 3 39.68 11.50 22.77
N TYR A 4 38.58 11.13 22.12
CA TYR A 4 38.26 11.55 20.75
C TYR A 4 38.06 13.07 20.72
N ARG A 5 38.88 13.79 19.95
CA ARG A 5 38.74 15.24 19.74
C ARG A 5 37.94 15.46 18.44
N PHE A 6 36.77 16.06 18.55
CA PHE A 6 36.01 16.50 17.40
C PHE A 6 36.78 17.56 16.61
N PRO A 7 36.80 17.49 15.26
CA PRO A 7 37.38 18.55 14.44
C PRO A 7 36.64 19.87 14.67
N LYS A 8 37.37 20.97 14.82
CA LYS A 8 36.80 22.31 14.91
C LYS A 8 36.38 22.74 13.50
N ILE A 9 35.05 22.91 13.29
CA ILE A 9 34.51 23.47 12.05
C ILE A 9 34.73 25.00 12.11
N ALA A 10 35.31 25.59 11.04
CA ALA A 10 35.51 27.02 10.96
C ALA A 10 34.14 27.76 10.86
N ALA A 11 34.04 28.91 11.51
CA ALA A 11 32.79 29.71 11.51
C ALA A 11 32.31 30.10 10.10
N SER A 12 33.22 30.15 9.12
CA SER A 12 32.95 30.39 7.70
C SER A 12 32.27 29.20 6.99
N GLU A 13 32.30 27.99 7.57
CA GLU A 13 31.67 26.79 7.05
C GLU A 13 30.27 26.52 7.66
N ILE A 14 29.87 27.34 8.64
CA ILE A 14 28.56 27.24 9.29
C ILE A 14 27.62 28.21 8.62
N THR A 15 26.60 27.69 7.93
CA THR A 15 25.55 28.52 7.34
C THR A 15 24.83 29.33 8.43
N PRO A 16 24.80 30.67 8.40
CA PRO A 16 24.09 31.48 9.40
C PRO A 16 22.61 31.09 9.49
N GLN A 17 22.09 31.03 10.70
CA GLN A 17 20.68 30.65 10.97
C GLN A 17 19.69 31.54 10.19
N SER A 18 20.00 32.79 9.95
CA SER A 18 19.18 33.73 9.14
C SER A 18 19.07 33.30 7.67
N VAL A 19 20.12 32.68 7.10
CA VAL A 19 20.10 32.16 5.72
C VAL A 19 19.32 30.84 5.64
N PHE A 20 19.42 30.01 6.69
CA PHE A 20 18.68 28.76 6.79
C PHE A 20 17.15 29.00 6.91
N LEU A 21 16.74 30.02 7.66
CA LEU A 21 15.32 30.36 7.87
C LEU A 21 14.69 31.07 6.66
N ARG A 22 15.49 31.69 5.76
CA ARG A 22 15.00 32.39 4.56
C ARG A 22 14.82 31.52 3.32
N ARG A 23 15.00 30.22 3.41
CA ARG A 23 14.76 29.28 2.27
C ARG A 23 13.36 29.43 1.64
N ARG A 24 12.36 29.77 2.43
CA ARG A 24 10.99 30.02 1.95
C ARG A 24 10.88 31.28 1.07
N GLU A 25 11.62 32.34 1.39
CA GLU A 25 11.61 33.59 0.63
C GLU A 25 12.45 33.48 -0.65
N PHE A 26 13.52 32.69 -0.64
CA PHE A 26 14.36 32.46 -1.82
C PHE A 26 13.63 31.63 -2.90
N LEU A 27 12.79 30.68 -2.50
CA LEU A 27 11.95 29.91 -3.44
C LEU A 27 10.82 30.75 -4.03
N ALA A 28 10.31 31.75 -3.31
CA ALA A 28 9.30 32.68 -3.81
C ALA A 28 9.89 33.71 -4.82
N GLY A 29 11.15 34.11 -4.65
CA GLY A 29 11.82 35.07 -5.55
C GLY A 29 12.30 34.45 -6.86
N ALA A 30 12.62 33.16 -6.90
CA ALA A 30 13.03 32.44 -8.12
C ALA A 30 11.86 32.18 -9.09
N ALA A 31 10.62 32.21 -8.60
CA ALA A 31 9.43 32.01 -9.41
C ALA A 31 9.07 33.23 -10.30
N ALA A 32 9.66 34.41 -10.05
CA ALA A 32 9.35 35.64 -10.78
C ALA A 32 10.28 35.96 -11.98
N ALA A 33 11.37 35.21 -12.20
CA ALA A 33 12.38 35.52 -13.21
C ALA A 33 12.55 34.49 -14.34
N GLY A 34 11.69 33.51 -14.48
CA GLY A 34 11.87 32.40 -15.43
C GLY A 34 10.67 32.11 -16.33
N LEU A 35 10.20 33.10 -17.10
CA LEU A 35 9.30 32.87 -18.24
C LEU A 35 10.12 32.53 -19.47
N ILE A 36 10.61 31.30 -19.62
CA ILE A 36 10.97 30.70 -20.91
C ILE A 36 10.62 29.22 -20.82
N GLY A 37 9.58 28.82 -21.53
CA GLY A 37 9.34 27.52 -22.16
C GLY A 37 9.75 26.23 -21.42
N ALA A 38 9.20 25.97 -20.22
CA ALA A 38 9.08 24.63 -19.71
C ALA A 38 7.63 24.20 -19.91
N THR A 39 7.40 23.15 -20.70
CA THR A 39 6.14 22.41 -20.67
C THR A 39 5.97 21.88 -19.27
N ALA A 40 5.30 22.64 -18.43
CA ALA A 40 4.93 22.20 -17.09
C ALA A 40 4.02 20.99 -17.27
N SER A 41 4.54 19.80 -16.96
CA SER A 41 3.68 18.69 -16.63
C SER A 41 2.68 19.23 -15.58
N PRO A 42 1.36 19.01 -15.76
CA PRO A 42 0.41 19.49 -14.79
C PRO A 42 0.81 18.92 -13.43
N SER A 43 1.24 19.80 -12.52
CA SER A 43 1.35 19.46 -11.12
C SER A 43 -0.03 18.94 -10.74
N LEU A 44 -0.16 17.65 -10.44
CA LEU A 44 -1.40 17.12 -9.87
C LEU A 44 -1.77 18.02 -8.70
N ALA A 45 -2.90 18.73 -8.84
CA ALA A 45 -3.47 19.49 -7.75
C ALA A 45 -3.58 18.54 -6.54
N ALA A 46 -3.32 19.06 -5.35
CA ALA A 46 -3.41 18.29 -4.10
C ALA A 46 -4.63 17.36 -4.15
N LEU A 47 -4.43 16.08 -3.85
CA LEU A 47 -5.47 15.06 -3.97
C LEU A 47 -6.69 15.48 -3.15
N THR A 48 -7.78 15.84 -3.81
CA THR A 48 -9.02 16.24 -3.13
C THR A 48 -9.85 14.99 -2.85
N ALA A 49 -9.83 14.54 -1.59
CA ALA A 49 -10.65 13.41 -1.14
C ALA A 49 -11.86 13.91 -0.35
N LYS A 50 -13.04 13.33 -0.62
CA LYS A 50 -14.25 13.59 0.17
C LYS A 50 -14.18 12.82 1.49
N PRO A 51 -14.72 13.36 2.60
CA PRO A 51 -14.88 12.58 3.83
C PRO A 51 -15.76 11.35 3.59
N SER A 52 -15.37 10.20 4.17
CA SER A 52 -16.14 8.96 4.13
C SER A 52 -16.70 8.60 5.50
N ALA A 53 -17.79 7.80 5.51
CA ALA A 53 -18.32 7.18 6.73
C ALA A 53 -17.42 6.03 7.24
N TYR A 54 -16.53 5.49 6.42
CA TYR A 54 -15.63 4.39 6.79
C TYR A 54 -14.42 4.91 7.57
N LYS A 55 -14.62 5.16 8.87
CA LYS A 55 -13.58 5.64 9.78
C LYS A 55 -13.62 4.87 11.09
N VAL A 56 -12.51 4.23 11.44
CA VAL A 56 -12.33 3.68 12.79
C VAL A 56 -11.92 4.79 13.76
N ALA A 57 -12.27 4.63 15.04
CA ALA A 57 -11.97 5.61 16.09
C ALA A 57 -10.56 5.44 16.70
N ASP A 58 -9.80 4.44 16.24
CA ASP A 58 -8.45 4.17 16.73
C ASP A 58 -7.50 5.33 16.41
N LYS A 59 -6.47 5.49 17.23
CA LYS A 59 -5.41 6.48 17.00
C LYS A 59 -4.67 6.22 15.71
N LEU A 60 -4.50 7.25 14.88
CA LEU A 60 -3.71 7.14 13.66
C LEU A 60 -2.24 6.83 13.97
N THR A 61 -1.66 5.94 13.18
CA THR A 61 -0.21 5.74 13.16
C THR A 61 0.47 7.02 12.67
N PRO A 62 1.58 7.47 13.28
CA PRO A 62 2.32 8.62 12.77
C PRO A 62 2.73 8.42 11.29
N LYS A 63 2.64 9.49 10.49
CA LYS A 63 2.97 9.45 9.06
C LYS A 63 4.39 8.94 8.81
N GLU A 64 5.36 9.36 9.64
CA GLU A 64 6.75 8.93 9.52
C GLU A 64 6.87 7.41 9.66
N ASP A 65 6.24 6.83 10.68
CA ASP A 65 6.25 5.37 10.89
C ASP A 65 5.58 4.64 9.71
N ALA A 66 4.45 5.14 9.24
CA ALA A 66 3.70 4.54 8.13
C ALA A 66 4.47 4.59 6.79
N THR A 67 5.36 5.57 6.61
CA THR A 67 6.12 5.75 5.38
C THR A 67 7.53 5.19 5.43
N THR A 68 8.02 4.75 6.60
CA THR A 68 9.37 4.19 6.76
C THR A 68 9.39 2.73 7.22
N TYR A 69 8.24 2.18 7.63
CA TYR A 69 8.11 0.80 8.09
C TYR A 69 7.18 0.02 7.15
N ASN A 70 7.74 -0.55 6.08
CA ASN A 70 6.97 -1.16 5.00
C ASN A 70 7.48 -2.56 4.65
N ASN A 71 6.56 -3.41 4.18
CA ASN A 71 6.88 -4.63 3.44
C ASN A 71 6.61 -4.37 1.96
N PHE A 72 7.65 -4.16 1.16
CA PHE A 72 7.57 -4.02 -0.28
C PHE A 72 8.84 -4.65 -0.87
N TYR A 73 8.79 -5.97 -1.05
CA TYR A 73 9.95 -6.81 -1.30
C TYR A 73 10.64 -6.52 -2.63
N GLU A 74 9.95 -5.89 -3.56
CA GLU A 74 10.52 -5.35 -4.80
C GLU A 74 11.63 -4.31 -4.56
N PHE A 75 11.66 -3.69 -3.35
CA PHE A 75 12.71 -2.75 -2.95
C PHE A 75 13.65 -3.29 -1.88
N GLY A 76 13.37 -4.47 -1.31
CA GLY A 76 14.21 -5.11 -0.31
C GLY A 76 13.41 -5.80 0.79
N VAL A 77 14.13 -6.49 1.68
CA VAL A 77 13.52 -7.39 2.69
C VAL A 77 13.36 -6.76 4.06
N ASN A 78 14.12 -5.71 4.36
CA ASN A 78 13.99 -4.99 5.63
C ASN A 78 12.88 -3.94 5.56
N LYS A 79 12.30 -3.59 6.71
CA LYS A 79 11.17 -2.65 6.78
C LYS A 79 11.53 -1.24 6.29
N GLY A 80 12.78 -0.83 6.40
CA GLY A 80 13.27 0.46 5.93
C GLY A 80 13.71 0.49 4.46
N ASP A 81 13.93 -0.68 3.84
CA ASP A 81 14.45 -0.77 2.48
C ASP A 81 13.55 -0.07 1.44
N PRO A 82 12.21 -0.21 1.49
CA PRO A 82 11.35 0.47 0.53
C PRO A 82 11.48 1.99 0.59
N ALA A 83 11.61 2.58 1.76
CA ALA A 83 11.82 4.01 1.91
C ALA A 83 13.22 4.45 1.44
N ALA A 84 14.24 3.59 1.62
CA ALA A 84 15.63 3.88 1.26
C ALA A 84 15.93 3.71 -0.23
N TYR A 85 15.23 2.79 -0.93
CA TYR A 85 15.63 2.35 -2.26
C TYR A 85 14.59 2.60 -3.36
N SER A 86 13.44 3.22 -3.03
CA SER A 86 12.40 3.48 -4.03
C SER A 86 12.53 4.82 -4.77
N ASP A 87 13.57 5.61 -4.53
CA ASP A 87 13.75 6.94 -5.13
C ASP A 87 13.79 6.92 -6.67
N LYS A 88 14.34 5.83 -7.25
CA LYS A 88 14.43 5.68 -8.71
C LYS A 88 13.12 5.25 -9.36
N PHE A 89 12.18 4.76 -8.57
CA PHE A 89 10.90 4.28 -9.07
C PHE A 89 10.03 5.42 -9.56
N LYS A 90 9.57 5.31 -10.81
CA LYS A 90 8.77 6.33 -11.49
C LYS A 90 7.30 5.91 -11.52
N PRO A 91 6.47 6.44 -10.60
CA PRO A 91 5.05 6.09 -10.53
C PRO A 91 4.22 6.79 -11.62
N ARG A 92 4.82 7.63 -12.46
CA ARG A 92 4.16 8.34 -13.57
C ARG A 92 5.10 8.54 -14.76
N PRO A 93 4.58 8.47 -16.01
CA PRO A 93 3.20 8.06 -16.36
C PRO A 93 2.94 6.60 -16.03
N TRP A 94 1.67 6.25 -15.75
CA TRP A 94 1.30 4.90 -15.33
C TRP A 94 -0.03 4.46 -15.93
N THR A 95 -0.04 3.31 -16.59
CA THR A 95 -1.24 2.72 -17.18
C THR A 95 -1.66 1.47 -16.40
N ILE A 96 -2.95 1.35 -16.11
CA ILE A 96 -3.56 0.14 -15.55
C ILE A 96 -4.29 -0.57 -16.68
N LYS A 97 -3.97 -1.84 -16.89
CA LYS A 97 -4.66 -2.72 -17.82
C LYS A 97 -5.69 -3.58 -17.08
N ILE A 98 -6.93 -3.62 -17.59
CA ILE A 98 -7.99 -4.50 -17.08
C ILE A 98 -8.46 -5.39 -18.22
N ASP A 99 -8.36 -6.70 -18.04
CA ASP A 99 -8.68 -7.70 -19.08
C ASP A 99 -9.23 -9.02 -18.51
N GLY A 100 -9.23 -10.07 -19.32
CA GLY A 100 -9.78 -11.38 -18.98
C GLY A 100 -11.29 -11.47 -19.22
N LEU A 101 -12.05 -11.96 -18.27
CA LEU A 101 -13.50 -12.16 -18.37
C LEU A 101 -14.29 -10.85 -18.17
N VAL A 102 -14.09 -9.93 -19.10
CA VAL A 102 -14.77 -8.61 -19.17
C VAL A 102 -15.30 -8.39 -20.58
N SER A 103 -16.40 -7.64 -20.72
CA SER A 103 -16.93 -7.27 -22.04
C SER A 103 -16.22 -6.04 -22.62
N LYS A 104 -15.61 -5.21 -21.76
CA LYS A 104 -14.88 -3.98 -22.14
C LYS A 104 -13.47 -3.97 -21.53
N PRO A 105 -12.48 -4.61 -22.14
CA PRO A 105 -11.11 -4.46 -21.72
C PRO A 105 -10.70 -2.99 -21.71
N LEU A 106 -9.93 -2.58 -20.68
CA LEU A 106 -9.50 -1.19 -20.48
C LEU A 106 -7.99 -1.10 -20.39
N GLU A 107 -7.43 -0.04 -20.97
CA GLU A 107 -6.11 0.48 -20.65
C GLU A 107 -6.30 1.96 -20.32
N ILE A 108 -6.03 2.35 -19.09
CA ILE A 108 -6.32 3.70 -18.61
C ILE A 108 -5.12 4.26 -17.83
N ASP A 109 -4.75 5.50 -18.15
CA ASP A 109 -3.77 6.24 -17.36
C ASP A 109 -4.31 6.49 -15.94
N VAL A 110 -3.43 6.38 -14.93
CA VAL A 110 -3.83 6.49 -13.52
C VAL A 110 -4.37 7.86 -13.16
N ASP A 111 -3.84 8.93 -13.76
CA ASP A 111 -4.28 10.29 -13.47
C ASP A 111 -5.64 10.58 -14.15
N GLU A 112 -5.84 10.03 -15.35
CA GLU A 112 -7.16 10.02 -15.99
C GLU A 112 -8.17 9.24 -15.16
N LEU A 113 -7.79 8.06 -14.64
CA LEU A 113 -8.64 7.26 -13.77
C LEU A 113 -9.03 8.01 -12.50
N ILE A 114 -8.06 8.60 -11.79
CA ILE A 114 -8.31 9.39 -10.58
C ILE A 114 -9.31 10.53 -10.85
N SER A 115 -9.19 11.20 -12.00
CA SER A 115 -10.09 12.29 -12.38
C SER A 115 -11.54 11.85 -12.59
N LYS A 116 -11.76 10.59 -12.95
CA LYS A 116 -13.08 10.00 -13.20
C LYS A 116 -13.73 9.40 -11.95
N MET A 117 -12.92 9.15 -10.89
CA MET A 117 -13.37 8.46 -9.69
C MET A 117 -13.78 9.41 -8.57
N SER A 118 -14.73 8.99 -7.73
CA SER A 118 -15.05 9.68 -6.49
C SER A 118 -14.05 9.26 -5.40
N VAL A 119 -12.97 10.03 -5.26
CA VAL A 119 -11.94 9.75 -4.25
C VAL A 119 -12.48 10.13 -2.87
N GLU A 120 -12.35 9.22 -1.91
CA GLU A 120 -12.75 9.36 -0.51
C GLU A 120 -11.56 9.16 0.42
N GLU A 121 -11.57 9.83 1.58
CA GLU A 121 -10.67 9.53 2.69
C GLU A 121 -11.31 8.51 3.61
N ARG A 122 -10.62 7.38 3.82
CA ARG A 122 -11.05 6.27 4.68
C ARG A 122 -9.99 5.94 5.71
N VAL A 123 -10.37 5.88 6.97
CA VAL A 123 -9.46 5.49 8.06
C VAL A 123 -9.65 4.01 8.36
N TYR A 124 -8.65 3.21 8.00
CA TYR A 124 -8.70 1.76 8.15
C TYR A 124 -7.64 1.23 9.10
N ARG A 125 -8.00 0.17 9.85
CA ARG A 125 -7.01 -0.70 10.47
C ARG A 125 -6.28 -1.46 9.38
N PHE A 126 -4.99 -1.64 9.55
CA PHE A 126 -4.12 -2.43 8.69
C PHE A 126 -3.37 -3.44 9.56
N ARG A 127 -3.42 -4.72 9.23
CA ARG A 127 -2.84 -5.81 10.01
C ARG A 127 -1.90 -6.63 9.15
N CYS A 128 -0.63 -6.69 9.50
CA CYS A 128 0.34 -7.56 8.84
C CYS A 128 0.28 -8.98 9.42
N VAL A 129 0.51 -9.98 8.58
CA VAL A 129 0.65 -11.38 9.02
C VAL A 129 1.79 -11.54 10.05
N GLU A 130 2.80 -10.68 10.05
CA GLU A 130 3.91 -10.63 11.02
C GLU A 130 3.50 -10.05 12.40
N ALA A 131 2.22 -10.01 12.73
CA ALA A 131 1.68 -9.59 14.01
C ALA A 131 1.99 -8.13 14.41
N TRP A 132 2.12 -7.23 13.45
CA TRP A 132 2.10 -5.78 13.69
C TRP A 132 0.93 -5.11 12.98
N SER A 133 0.52 -3.95 13.46
CA SER A 133 -0.63 -3.22 12.92
C SER A 133 -0.41 -1.72 12.84
N MET A 134 -1.21 -1.08 12.02
CA MET A 134 -1.29 0.37 11.84
C MET A 134 -2.75 0.79 11.70
N VAL A 135 -3.02 2.08 11.89
CA VAL A 135 -4.28 2.74 11.54
C VAL A 135 -3.96 3.85 10.57
N LEU A 136 -4.46 3.76 9.34
CA LEU A 136 -3.98 4.54 8.21
C LEU A 136 -5.14 5.30 7.52
N PRO A 137 -4.99 6.61 7.27
CA PRO A 137 -5.95 7.41 6.50
C PRO A 137 -5.61 7.31 5.02
N TRP A 138 -6.31 6.42 4.31
CA TRP A 138 -6.15 6.24 2.87
C TRP A 138 -7.05 7.19 2.09
N SER A 139 -6.57 7.69 0.97
CA SER A 139 -7.39 8.35 -0.05
C SER A 139 -7.51 7.44 -1.26
N GLY A 140 -8.73 7.15 -1.70
CA GLY A 140 -8.95 6.22 -2.80
C GLY A 140 -10.42 6.10 -3.22
N PHE A 141 -10.71 5.14 -4.08
CA PHE A 141 -12.05 4.85 -4.60
C PHE A 141 -12.34 3.36 -4.53
N MET A 142 -13.60 2.96 -4.58
CA MET A 142 -13.98 1.54 -4.54
C MET A 142 -13.44 0.79 -5.75
N LEU A 143 -12.81 -0.37 -5.53
CA LEU A 143 -12.42 -1.26 -6.63
C LEU A 143 -13.62 -1.64 -7.50
N ALA A 144 -14.78 -1.84 -6.88
CA ALA A 144 -16.02 -2.14 -7.59
C ALA A 144 -16.36 -1.14 -8.70
N ASP A 145 -16.09 0.16 -8.50
CA ASP A 145 -16.41 1.18 -9.49
C ASP A 145 -15.49 1.09 -10.71
N LEU A 146 -14.22 0.76 -10.48
CA LEU A 146 -13.26 0.49 -11.56
C LEU A 146 -13.67 -0.78 -12.34
N LEU A 147 -13.99 -1.88 -11.65
CA LEU A 147 -14.39 -3.12 -12.29
C LEU A 147 -15.69 -2.99 -13.11
N LYS A 148 -16.66 -2.20 -12.63
CA LYS A 148 -17.89 -1.91 -13.40
C LYS A 148 -17.62 -1.25 -14.74
N MET A 149 -16.55 -0.43 -14.87
CA MET A 149 -16.18 0.18 -16.15
C MET A 149 -15.77 -0.87 -17.19
N ALA A 150 -15.17 -1.98 -16.74
CA ALA A 150 -14.75 -3.10 -17.60
C ALA A 150 -15.90 -4.09 -17.90
N GLU A 151 -17.04 -3.98 -17.23
CA GLU A 151 -18.22 -4.85 -17.39
C GLU A 151 -17.89 -6.34 -17.22
N PRO A 152 -17.70 -6.83 -15.97
CA PRO A 152 -17.39 -8.23 -15.70
C PRO A 152 -18.43 -9.19 -16.31
N LEU A 153 -17.96 -10.26 -16.96
CA LEU A 153 -18.81 -11.33 -17.45
C LEU A 153 -19.34 -12.19 -16.28
N ALA A 154 -20.50 -12.82 -16.45
CA ALA A 154 -21.10 -13.69 -15.43
C ALA A 154 -20.22 -14.91 -15.05
N SER A 155 -19.30 -15.32 -15.93
CA SER A 155 -18.34 -16.37 -15.68
C SER A 155 -17.15 -15.94 -14.81
N ALA A 156 -16.91 -14.64 -14.60
CA ALA A 156 -15.87 -14.15 -13.72
C ALA A 156 -16.18 -14.52 -12.25
N LYS A 157 -15.25 -15.19 -11.59
CA LYS A 157 -15.36 -15.61 -10.18
C LYS A 157 -14.30 -14.98 -9.30
N TYR A 158 -13.17 -14.60 -9.88
CA TYR A 158 -12.01 -14.05 -9.19
C TYR A 158 -11.44 -12.87 -9.96
N VAL A 159 -10.69 -12.05 -9.23
CA VAL A 159 -9.91 -10.93 -9.74
C VAL A 159 -8.45 -11.18 -9.39
N ALA A 160 -7.60 -11.29 -10.39
CA ALA A 160 -6.16 -11.42 -10.26
C ALA A 160 -5.48 -10.06 -10.46
N PHE A 161 -4.49 -9.75 -9.66
CA PHE A 161 -3.73 -8.51 -9.69
C PHE A 161 -2.26 -8.80 -9.92
N GLN A 162 -1.58 -7.89 -10.60
CA GLN A 162 -0.14 -7.96 -10.84
C GLN A 162 0.51 -6.59 -10.57
N THR A 163 1.60 -6.60 -9.80
CA THR A 163 2.50 -5.45 -9.62
C THR A 163 3.34 -5.25 -10.87
N ALA A 164 3.73 -4.01 -11.15
CA ALA A 164 4.71 -3.71 -12.18
C ALA A 164 6.06 -4.42 -11.92
N LEU A 165 6.72 -4.82 -12.99
CA LEU A 165 8.04 -5.44 -12.94
C LEU A 165 9.06 -4.54 -13.62
N ARG A 166 9.86 -3.81 -12.84
CA ARG A 166 10.85 -2.84 -13.33
C ARG A 166 12.21 -3.05 -12.66
N PRO A 167 13.01 -4.03 -13.09
CA PRO A 167 14.26 -4.40 -12.42
C PRO A 167 15.25 -3.23 -12.26
N ASP A 168 15.27 -2.28 -13.20
CA ASP A 168 16.15 -1.09 -13.15
C ASP A 168 15.72 -0.08 -12.08
N GLU A 169 14.47 -0.12 -11.65
CA GLU A 169 13.88 0.78 -10.65
C GLU A 169 13.58 0.08 -9.31
N MET A 170 13.48 -1.25 -9.31
CA MET A 170 13.09 -2.10 -8.18
C MET A 170 14.21 -3.10 -7.84
N PRO A 171 15.19 -2.72 -7.02
CA PRO A 171 16.39 -3.55 -6.78
C PRO A 171 16.10 -4.90 -6.13
N GLY A 172 14.97 -5.08 -5.45
CA GLY A 172 14.60 -6.35 -4.81
C GLY A 172 14.11 -7.44 -5.77
N VAL A 173 13.76 -7.08 -7.03
CA VAL A 173 13.33 -8.08 -8.02
C VAL A 173 14.49 -8.67 -8.82
N GLY A 174 15.66 -8.01 -8.77
CA GLY A 174 16.90 -8.47 -9.35
C GLY A 174 17.72 -9.24 -8.31
N GLY A 175 18.19 -10.44 -8.59
CA GLY A 175 19.05 -11.16 -7.65
C GLY A 175 19.24 -12.62 -8.07
N PHE A 176 20.34 -13.22 -7.60
CA PHE A 176 20.67 -14.61 -7.91
C PHE A 176 19.69 -15.62 -7.27
N ALA A 177 19.04 -15.22 -6.16
CA ALA A 177 18.04 -16.03 -5.46
C ALA A 177 16.86 -15.14 -5.07
N PRO A 178 15.85 -14.98 -5.94
CA PRO A 178 14.69 -14.17 -5.64
C PRO A 178 13.86 -14.81 -4.51
N ILE A 179 13.32 -13.98 -3.62
CA ILE A 179 12.46 -14.43 -2.50
C ILE A 179 11.11 -14.93 -3.01
N LEU A 180 10.62 -14.33 -4.09
CA LEU A 180 9.33 -14.63 -4.72
C LEU A 180 9.52 -14.75 -6.24
N ASP A 181 8.59 -15.44 -6.88
CA ASP A 181 8.44 -15.39 -8.34
C ASP A 181 7.84 -14.04 -8.73
N TRP A 182 8.64 -13.24 -9.44
CA TRP A 182 8.23 -11.93 -9.92
C TRP A 182 7.53 -11.98 -11.27
N PRO A 183 6.60 -11.08 -11.57
CA PRO A 183 6.08 -10.01 -10.74
C PRO A 183 5.22 -10.50 -9.59
N TYR A 184 5.10 -9.70 -8.51
CA TYR A 184 4.21 -10.00 -7.40
C TYR A 184 2.76 -10.12 -7.90
N LYS A 185 2.05 -11.15 -7.44
CA LYS A 185 0.67 -11.46 -7.84
C LYS A 185 -0.20 -11.65 -6.62
N GLU A 186 -1.43 -11.18 -6.71
CA GLU A 186 -2.46 -11.39 -5.71
C GLU A 186 -3.81 -11.70 -6.34
N GLY A 187 -4.74 -12.18 -5.52
CA GLY A 187 -6.08 -12.49 -5.96
C GLY A 187 -7.14 -12.27 -4.89
N LEU A 188 -8.34 -11.95 -5.33
CA LEU A 188 -9.56 -11.89 -4.53
C LEU A 188 -10.67 -12.69 -5.22
N ARG A 189 -11.64 -13.18 -4.44
CA ARG A 189 -12.92 -13.55 -5.01
C ARG A 189 -13.61 -12.30 -5.55
N LEU A 190 -14.49 -12.47 -6.54
CA LEU A 190 -15.18 -11.33 -7.15
C LEU A 190 -16.07 -10.57 -6.14
N ASP A 191 -16.73 -11.28 -5.22
CA ASP A 191 -17.56 -10.66 -4.18
C ASP A 191 -16.72 -9.85 -3.17
N GLU A 192 -15.50 -10.31 -2.83
CA GLU A 192 -14.53 -9.56 -2.03
C GLU A 192 -14.05 -8.31 -2.77
N ALA A 193 -13.76 -8.44 -4.06
CA ALA A 193 -13.32 -7.33 -4.91
C ALA A 193 -14.44 -6.27 -5.09
N MET A 194 -15.69 -6.71 -5.15
CA MET A 194 -16.88 -5.84 -5.29
C MET A 194 -17.38 -5.28 -3.96
N HIS A 195 -16.80 -5.70 -2.83
CA HIS A 195 -17.23 -5.24 -1.51
C HIS A 195 -16.91 -3.76 -1.30
N PRO A 196 -17.80 -2.96 -0.67
CA PRO A 196 -17.59 -1.52 -0.47
C PRO A 196 -16.32 -1.15 0.27
N LEU A 197 -15.82 -2.01 1.17
CA LEU A 197 -14.58 -1.78 1.91
C LEU A 197 -13.30 -2.00 1.06
N THR A 198 -13.38 -2.67 -0.07
CA THR A 198 -12.22 -2.91 -0.95
C THR A 198 -11.88 -1.64 -1.71
N LEU A 199 -10.72 -1.07 -1.40
CA LEU A 199 -10.30 0.25 -1.87
C LEU A 199 -9.10 0.15 -2.82
N MET A 200 -9.16 0.91 -3.91
CA MET A 200 -8.00 1.29 -4.72
C MET A 200 -7.47 2.60 -4.14
N ALA A 201 -6.40 2.52 -3.35
CA ALA A 201 -5.80 3.69 -2.72
C ALA A 201 -4.80 4.35 -3.68
N VAL A 202 -4.90 5.68 -3.78
CA VAL A 202 -4.04 6.57 -4.58
C VAL A 202 -3.34 7.61 -3.73
N GLY A 203 -3.71 7.68 -2.44
CA GLY A 203 -3.13 8.61 -1.46
C GLY A 203 -3.18 8.08 -0.04
N ILE A 204 -2.43 8.75 0.82
CA ILE A 204 -2.34 8.49 2.26
C ILE A 204 -2.00 9.80 2.99
N TYR A 205 -2.60 10.05 4.14
CA TYR A 205 -2.44 11.30 4.93
C TYR A 205 -2.69 12.58 4.11
N GLY A 206 -3.65 12.55 3.17
CA GLY A 206 -4.00 13.70 2.33
C GLY A 206 -3.05 13.96 1.15
N ASP A 207 -1.94 13.21 1.03
CA ASP A 207 -1.00 13.31 -0.07
C ASP A 207 -1.17 12.13 -1.04
N LEU A 208 -0.59 12.23 -2.25
CA LEU A 208 -0.43 11.08 -3.14
C LEU A 208 0.41 10.00 -2.47
N LEU A 209 0.20 8.74 -2.86
CA LEU A 209 0.99 7.63 -2.34
C LEU A 209 2.48 7.87 -2.61
N PRO A 210 3.35 7.79 -1.59
CA PRO A 210 4.78 7.70 -1.81
C PRO A 210 5.16 6.31 -2.35
N ASN A 211 6.30 6.20 -3.02
CA ASN A 211 6.76 5.00 -3.70
C ASN A 211 6.77 3.77 -2.77
N GLN A 212 7.33 3.91 -1.57
CA GLN A 212 7.41 2.85 -0.57
C GLN A 212 6.04 2.36 -0.04
N ASN A 213 4.99 3.15 -0.22
CA ASN A 213 3.63 2.78 0.15
C ASN A 213 2.82 2.21 -1.01
N GLY A 214 3.42 2.04 -2.21
CA GLY A 214 2.80 1.37 -3.34
C GLY A 214 2.24 2.31 -4.41
N ALA A 215 2.88 3.49 -4.61
CA ALA A 215 2.53 4.40 -5.69
C ALA A 215 2.51 3.72 -7.06
N PRO A 216 1.72 4.25 -8.02
CA PRO A 216 0.75 5.34 -7.89
C PRO A 216 -0.60 4.87 -7.35
N VAL A 217 -0.84 3.54 -7.35
CA VAL A 217 -2.10 2.92 -6.96
C VAL A 217 -1.87 1.55 -6.35
N ARG A 218 -2.57 1.26 -5.27
CA ARG A 218 -2.52 -0.01 -4.57
C ARG A 218 -3.90 -0.47 -4.11
N LEU A 219 -4.00 -1.77 -3.83
CA LEU A 219 -5.16 -2.34 -3.16
C LEU A 219 -5.06 -2.14 -1.64
N VAL A 220 -6.21 -1.92 -0.99
CA VAL A 220 -6.38 -2.01 0.46
C VAL A 220 -7.63 -2.80 0.78
N VAL A 221 -7.44 -3.94 1.46
CA VAL A 221 -8.51 -4.85 1.90
C VAL A 221 -8.41 -4.96 3.42
N PRO A 222 -9.13 -4.13 4.19
CA PRO A 222 -8.83 -3.90 5.60
C PRO A 222 -9.04 -5.11 6.51
N TRP A 223 -9.87 -6.09 6.12
CA TRP A 223 -10.14 -7.30 6.91
C TRP A 223 -9.20 -8.48 6.62
N LYS A 224 -8.30 -8.31 5.62
CA LYS A 224 -7.29 -9.31 5.25
C LYS A 224 -5.90 -8.90 5.71
N TYR A 225 -5.00 -9.87 5.86
CA TYR A 225 -3.60 -9.57 6.13
C TYR A 225 -2.98 -8.69 5.01
N GLY A 226 -2.09 -7.80 5.41
CA GLY A 226 -1.57 -6.73 4.56
C GLY A 226 -0.91 -7.15 3.25
N PHE A 227 -0.39 -8.38 3.15
CA PHE A 227 0.20 -8.86 1.90
C PHE A 227 -0.83 -9.04 0.77
N LYS A 228 -2.12 -9.24 1.12
CA LYS A 228 -3.24 -9.25 0.16
C LYS A 228 -3.48 -7.89 -0.49
N SER A 229 -3.00 -6.84 0.11
CA SER A 229 -3.12 -5.45 -0.37
C SER A 229 -1.95 -5.09 -1.30
N ILE A 230 -1.95 -5.71 -2.49
CA ILE A 230 -0.94 -5.57 -3.53
C ILE A 230 -0.67 -4.10 -3.92
N LYS A 231 0.59 -3.78 -4.21
CA LYS A 231 1.11 -2.42 -4.46
C LYS A 231 1.47 -2.21 -5.91
N SER A 232 1.51 -0.94 -6.34
CA SER A 232 1.96 -0.53 -7.68
C SER A 232 1.35 -1.38 -8.79
N ILE A 233 0.00 -1.46 -8.77
CA ILE A 233 -0.77 -2.32 -9.67
C ILE A 233 -0.67 -1.82 -11.10
N GLU A 234 -0.28 -2.72 -12.02
CA GLU A 234 -0.21 -2.47 -13.45
C GLU A 234 -1.27 -3.27 -14.23
N ARG A 235 -1.70 -4.42 -13.71
CA ARG A 235 -2.71 -5.27 -14.38
C ARG A 235 -3.72 -5.85 -13.40
N ILE A 236 -4.97 -5.88 -13.85
CA ILE A 236 -6.11 -6.51 -13.18
C ILE A 236 -6.77 -7.44 -14.20
N THR A 237 -6.86 -8.74 -13.90
CA THR A 237 -7.44 -9.74 -14.81
C THR A 237 -8.58 -10.46 -14.13
N LEU A 238 -9.76 -10.46 -14.74
CA LEU A 238 -10.89 -11.22 -14.24
C LEU A 238 -10.83 -12.65 -14.78
N VAL A 239 -10.97 -13.65 -13.89
CA VAL A 239 -10.78 -15.07 -14.23
C VAL A 239 -11.89 -15.93 -13.59
N GLU A 240 -12.12 -17.13 -14.16
CA GLU A 240 -13.08 -18.09 -13.63
C GLU A 240 -12.49 -18.94 -12.50
N ALA A 241 -11.25 -19.38 -12.65
CA ALA A 241 -10.56 -20.20 -11.65
C ALA A 241 -9.82 -19.31 -10.64
N GLN A 242 -9.65 -19.83 -9.41
CA GLN A 242 -8.85 -19.17 -8.39
C GLN A 242 -7.42 -18.96 -8.89
N PRO A 243 -6.92 -17.73 -8.93
CA PRO A 243 -5.56 -17.45 -9.39
C PRO A 243 -4.52 -17.85 -8.34
N SER A 244 -3.32 -18.19 -8.78
CA SER A 244 -2.16 -18.31 -7.91
C SER A 244 -1.76 -16.95 -7.35
N THR A 245 -1.31 -16.90 -6.09
CA THR A 245 -0.79 -15.69 -5.44
C THR A 245 0.66 -15.90 -5.02
N ALA A 246 1.44 -14.82 -4.92
CA ALA A 246 2.88 -14.90 -4.73
C ALA A 246 3.26 -15.68 -3.46
N TRP A 247 2.74 -15.28 -2.29
CA TRP A 247 3.07 -15.95 -1.04
C TRP A 247 2.47 -17.35 -0.91
N ASN A 248 1.25 -17.59 -1.41
CA ASN A 248 0.66 -18.93 -1.40
C ASN A 248 1.47 -19.90 -2.28
N THR A 249 2.00 -19.41 -3.40
CA THR A 249 2.89 -20.24 -4.25
C THR A 249 4.23 -20.52 -3.57
N ALA A 250 4.79 -19.55 -2.85
CA ALA A 250 6.10 -19.67 -2.21
C ALA A 250 6.05 -20.52 -0.93
N ALA A 251 4.96 -20.44 -0.12
CA ALA A 251 4.82 -21.13 1.15
C ALA A 251 3.31 -21.31 1.47
N ALA A 252 2.67 -22.28 0.84
CA ALA A 252 1.22 -22.52 0.96
C ALA A 252 0.77 -22.94 2.37
N ASP A 253 1.67 -23.48 3.17
CA ASP A 253 1.46 -23.84 4.57
C ASP A 253 1.50 -22.65 5.53
N GLU A 254 2.05 -21.52 5.09
CA GLU A 254 2.14 -20.29 5.87
C GLU A 254 1.13 -19.21 5.39
N TYR A 255 0.81 -19.17 4.10
CA TYR A 255 0.03 -18.09 3.46
C TYR A 255 -1.11 -18.64 2.62
N GLY A 256 -2.31 -18.56 3.15
CA GLY A 256 -3.51 -18.99 2.45
C GLY A 256 -3.97 -18.01 1.36
N PHE A 257 -4.89 -18.44 0.51
CA PHE A 257 -5.46 -17.59 -0.53
C PHE A 257 -6.33 -16.48 0.06
N TYR A 258 -7.21 -16.81 1.02
CA TYR A 258 -8.11 -15.83 1.62
C TYR A 258 -7.39 -14.89 2.56
N SER A 259 -6.54 -15.41 3.41
CA SER A 259 -5.73 -14.67 4.38
C SER A 259 -6.50 -13.56 5.12
N ASN A 260 -7.70 -13.93 5.58
CA ASN A 260 -8.48 -13.09 6.45
C ASN A 260 -7.82 -13.01 7.83
N VAL A 261 -7.82 -11.83 8.44
CA VAL A 261 -7.29 -11.67 9.79
C VAL A 261 -8.12 -12.51 10.76
N ASN A 262 -7.48 -13.53 11.36
CA ASN A 262 -8.13 -14.48 12.23
C ASN A 262 -7.25 -14.78 13.46
N PRO A 263 -7.63 -14.29 14.68
CA PRO A 263 -6.85 -14.52 15.90
C PRO A 263 -6.81 -15.97 16.36
N LYS A 264 -7.63 -16.86 15.77
CA LYS A 264 -7.75 -18.28 16.13
C LYS A 264 -6.97 -19.22 15.18
N VAL A 265 -6.32 -18.66 14.16
CA VAL A 265 -5.47 -19.39 13.22
C VAL A 265 -4.07 -18.81 13.27
N ASP A 266 -3.19 -19.46 14.00
CA ASP A 266 -1.81 -19.02 14.15
C ASP A 266 -1.01 -19.24 12.86
N HIS A 267 -0.03 -18.39 12.62
CA HIS A 267 1.02 -18.66 11.65
C HIS A 267 1.94 -19.78 12.20
N PRO A 268 2.49 -20.67 11.38
CA PRO A 268 3.35 -21.77 11.88
C PRO A 268 4.50 -21.33 12.78
N ARG A 269 4.95 -20.07 12.67
CA ARG A 269 6.10 -19.53 13.40
C ARG A 269 5.75 -18.58 14.56
N TRP A 270 4.52 -18.07 14.63
CA TRP A 270 4.08 -17.13 15.69
C TRP A 270 2.56 -17.12 15.84
N SER A 271 2.10 -16.66 17.01
CA SER A 271 0.67 -16.49 17.29
C SER A 271 0.09 -15.26 16.60
N GLN A 272 -1.16 -15.40 16.14
CA GLN A 272 -1.97 -14.31 15.59
C GLN A 272 -2.96 -13.73 16.61
N ALA A 273 -2.98 -14.25 17.83
CA ALA A 273 -3.94 -13.81 18.86
C ALA A 273 -3.75 -12.35 19.29
N THR A 274 -2.52 -11.84 19.20
CA THR A 274 -2.19 -10.45 19.56
C THR A 274 -1.42 -9.74 18.44
N GLU A 275 -1.47 -8.41 18.47
CA GLU A 275 -0.76 -7.57 17.52
C GLU A 275 -0.03 -6.42 18.21
N ARG A 276 1.03 -5.93 17.56
CA ARG A 276 1.83 -4.80 18.03
C ARG A 276 1.54 -3.57 17.17
N PRO A 277 0.84 -2.56 17.71
CA PRO A 277 0.63 -1.29 17.01
C PRO A 277 1.95 -0.56 16.78
N ILE A 278 2.18 -0.10 15.55
CA ILE A 278 3.33 0.73 15.19
C ILE A 278 3.06 2.17 15.62
N GLY A 279 4.06 2.84 16.19
CA GLY A 279 3.96 4.26 16.59
C GLY A 279 3.27 4.53 17.92
N GLU A 280 2.92 3.49 18.70
CA GLU A 280 2.32 3.67 20.04
C GLU A 280 3.35 3.72 21.18
N GLY A 281 4.63 3.91 20.87
CA GLY A 281 5.73 4.02 21.85
C GLY A 281 6.29 2.67 22.28
N GLY A 282 7.42 2.72 22.97
CA GLY A 282 8.18 1.53 23.37
C GLY A 282 9.10 1.01 22.28
N GLY A 283 10.28 0.48 22.68
CA GLY A 283 11.17 -0.25 21.76
C GLY A 283 10.60 -1.61 21.38
N PHE A 284 11.28 -2.34 20.51
CA PHE A 284 10.85 -3.65 19.99
C PHE A 284 10.37 -4.64 21.07
N PHE A 285 10.95 -4.58 22.29
CA PHE A 285 10.60 -5.47 23.40
C PHE A 285 9.58 -4.89 24.39
N SER A 286 9.19 -3.60 24.28
CA SER A 286 8.32 -2.91 25.21
C SER A 286 7.08 -2.27 24.57
N SER A 287 6.86 -2.51 23.26
CA SER A 287 5.67 -2.02 22.57
C SER A 287 4.41 -2.68 23.16
N PRO A 288 3.36 -1.92 23.42
CA PRO A 288 2.10 -2.48 23.89
C PRO A 288 1.56 -3.47 22.87
N LYS A 289 1.01 -4.59 23.34
CA LYS A 289 0.27 -5.52 22.50
C LYS A 289 -1.22 -5.34 22.78
N LYS A 290 -2.02 -5.50 21.75
CA LYS A 290 -3.49 -5.59 21.86
C LYS A 290 -4.00 -6.88 21.25
N ASP A 291 -5.19 -7.30 21.64
CA ASP A 291 -5.84 -8.47 21.06
C ASP A 291 -6.17 -8.22 19.58
N THR A 292 -5.90 -9.21 18.73
CA THR A 292 -6.28 -9.18 17.32
C THR A 292 -7.78 -9.43 17.19
N LEU A 293 -8.47 -8.56 16.48
CA LEU A 293 -9.89 -8.69 16.19
C LEU A 293 -10.12 -9.57 14.96
N MET A 294 -11.16 -10.41 15.01
CA MET A 294 -11.61 -11.20 13.86
C MET A 294 -11.93 -10.27 12.69
N PHE A 295 -11.45 -10.63 11.49
CA PHE A 295 -11.52 -9.78 10.28
C PHE A 295 -10.96 -8.37 10.53
N ASN A 296 -9.95 -8.24 11.42
CA ASN A 296 -9.36 -6.95 11.80
C ASN A 296 -10.39 -5.93 12.36
N GLY A 297 -11.49 -6.43 12.92
CA GLY A 297 -12.59 -5.63 13.47
C GLY A 297 -13.64 -5.19 12.46
N TYR A 298 -13.70 -5.83 11.29
CA TYR A 298 -14.71 -5.58 10.24
C TYR A 298 -15.70 -6.76 10.09
N ALA A 299 -15.90 -7.53 11.17
CA ALA A 299 -16.75 -8.73 11.13
C ALA A 299 -18.21 -8.40 10.76
N ASP A 300 -18.75 -7.30 11.24
CA ASP A 300 -20.14 -6.89 10.97
C ASP A 300 -20.36 -6.63 9.46
N GLU A 301 -19.35 -6.15 8.75
CA GLU A 301 -19.43 -5.82 7.33
C GLU A 301 -19.15 -7.02 6.42
N VAL A 302 -18.23 -7.94 6.84
CA VAL A 302 -17.67 -8.92 5.90
C VAL A 302 -17.92 -10.38 6.27
N ALA A 303 -18.34 -10.71 7.51
CA ALA A 303 -18.49 -12.09 7.93
C ALA A 303 -19.49 -12.88 7.05
N SER A 304 -20.51 -12.22 6.51
CA SER A 304 -21.51 -12.81 5.62
C SER A 304 -20.91 -13.35 4.32
N LEU A 305 -19.81 -12.78 3.81
CA LEU A 305 -19.09 -13.26 2.62
C LEU A 305 -18.52 -14.68 2.82
N TYR A 306 -18.32 -15.08 4.06
CA TYR A 306 -17.68 -16.35 4.45
C TYR A 306 -18.66 -17.28 5.18
N ALA A 307 -19.95 -17.02 5.13
CA ALA A 307 -20.95 -17.86 5.77
C ALA A 307 -20.87 -19.32 5.26
N GLY A 308 -20.76 -20.27 6.18
CA GLY A 308 -20.59 -21.69 5.86
C GLY A 308 -19.19 -22.13 5.45
N MET A 309 -18.21 -21.21 5.40
CA MET A 309 -16.80 -21.54 5.11
C MET A 309 -16.04 -21.88 6.40
N ASP A 310 -15.29 -22.98 6.38
CA ASP A 310 -14.30 -23.27 7.42
C ASP A 310 -13.12 -22.31 7.29
N LEU A 311 -13.08 -21.29 8.17
CA LEU A 311 -12.04 -20.25 8.15
C LEU A 311 -10.68 -20.73 8.68
N LYS A 312 -10.58 -21.95 9.19
CA LYS A 312 -9.31 -22.54 9.56
C LYS A 312 -8.70 -23.30 8.38
N ALA A 313 -9.53 -24.00 7.62
CA ALA A 313 -9.09 -24.70 6.40
C ALA A 313 -8.89 -23.73 5.22
N ASN A 314 -9.62 -22.61 5.22
CA ASN A 314 -9.60 -21.57 4.18
C ASN A 314 -9.08 -20.24 4.77
N TYR A 315 -7.81 -20.25 5.17
CA TYR A 315 -7.16 -19.03 5.69
C TYR A 315 -6.37 -18.29 4.60
#